data_f13413a30db323ab07885efb026c5027
#
_entry.id   f13413a30db323ab07885efb026c5027
#
_cell.length_a   1.000
_cell.length_b   1.000
_cell.length_c   1.000
_cell.angle_alpha   90.00
_cell.angle_beta   90.00
_cell.angle_gamma   90.00
#
_symmetry.space_group_name_H-M   'P 1'
#
loop_
_entity.id
_entity.type
_entity.pdbx_description
1 polymer ?
#
loop_
_entity_poly.entity_id
_entity_poly.type
_entity_poly.pdbx_seq_one_letter_code
_entity_poly.pdbx_strand_id
1 'polypeptide(L)'
;MTKHYAGARIHTLRANEGLTQVDMARKLGISTSYLNQLENDQRPLTVTVLLQLTQVFGLDATFFSADAEQRVAGELAELLPGAPESELAEIALRYPAVAQGIKDLPGMLAGAASNPHIVVRDFFQQHNNYFHDLDTAAEDFATPLHARQLRLTRIAAVLDRDFGYTVRFNQHTGGERSAASADAREIRLRTGLSEAQQCFELSYHYARIAHGQLLDAHASPIANPRARQLARHGLAQYFAAAATMPYSLILEAAEETRYDVDVISARFGTGFESTCQRLGTLQRPGATAIPFVFVRTDRAGNISKRQSTTSFHFSQRGGTCPLWVVHRAFETSNRVTRQVSVMPDGRTYMWVARMVQGPAVEFGKPRKENAVALGCDAAHADRMVYADGLDLSPDSATPIGPGCETCPRRACPQRAFPAL
;
A
#
# COMPACT_ATOMS: atom_id res chain seq x y z
N MET A 1 23.82 12.21 15.28
CA MET A 1 23.11 12.69 14.06
C MET A 1 23.68 11.92 12.87
N THR A 2 22.91 11.01 12.32
CA THR A 2 23.29 10.24 11.12
C THR A 2 23.34 11.20 9.92
N LYS A 3 24.45 11.24 9.20
CA LYS A 3 24.61 12.07 7.99
C LYS A 3 23.84 11.38 6.86
N HIS A 4 22.88 12.08 6.26
CA HIS A 4 22.10 11.58 5.13
C HIS A 4 22.72 12.07 3.81
N TYR A 5 23.04 11.15 2.94
CA TYR A 5 23.54 11.42 1.59
C TYR A 5 22.48 11.02 0.57
N ALA A 6 22.20 11.85 -0.42
CA ALA A 6 21.14 11.63 -1.40
C ALA A 6 21.53 12.14 -2.81
N GLY A 7 22.82 12.15 -3.12
CA GLY A 7 23.35 12.78 -4.33
C GLY A 7 22.79 12.16 -5.60
N ALA A 8 22.77 10.84 -5.68
CA ALA A 8 22.22 10.14 -6.84
C ALA A 8 20.75 10.47 -7.10
N ARG A 9 19.95 10.66 -6.05
CA ARG A 9 18.53 11.03 -6.18
C ARG A 9 18.35 12.47 -6.65
N ILE A 10 19.17 13.39 -6.13
CA ILE A 10 19.16 14.79 -6.55
C ILE A 10 19.54 14.86 -8.03
N HIS A 11 20.57 14.12 -8.45
CA HIS A 11 20.98 14.02 -9.85
C HIS A 11 19.87 13.46 -10.74
N THR A 12 19.24 12.35 -10.32
CA THR A 12 18.13 11.71 -11.07
C THR A 12 16.92 12.64 -11.16
N LEU A 13 16.56 13.32 -10.07
CA LEU A 13 15.48 14.31 -10.06
C LEU A 13 15.78 15.42 -11.08
N ARG A 14 16.98 15.97 -11.06
CA ARG A 14 17.39 17.02 -12.01
C ARG A 14 17.31 16.56 -13.46
N ALA A 15 17.76 15.33 -13.72
CA ALA A 15 17.73 14.76 -15.08
C ALA A 15 16.28 14.54 -15.56
N ASN A 16 15.40 14.04 -14.70
CA ASN A 16 13.98 13.83 -15.01
C ASN A 16 13.24 15.14 -15.27
N GLU A 17 13.60 16.21 -14.56
CA GLU A 17 13.07 17.56 -14.78
C GLU A 17 13.70 18.28 -15.99
N GLY A 18 14.65 17.64 -16.68
CA GLY A 18 15.35 18.24 -17.82
C GLY A 18 16.18 19.49 -17.46
N LEU A 19 16.60 19.65 -16.20
CA LEU A 19 17.28 20.84 -15.70
C LEU A 19 18.81 20.70 -15.79
N THR A 20 19.48 21.84 -16.08
CA THR A 20 20.93 21.94 -15.86
C THR A 20 21.23 22.11 -14.36
N GLN A 21 22.48 21.84 -13.93
CA GLN A 21 22.87 22.13 -12.53
C GLN A 21 22.67 23.60 -12.15
N VAL A 22 22.91 24.50 -13.10
CA VAL A 22 22.71 25.94 -12.88
C VAL A 22 21.23 26.27 -12.63
N ASP A 23 20.35 25.70 -13.45
CA ASP A 23 18.92 25.97 -13.35
C ASP A 23 18.31 25.38 -12.08
N MET A 24 18.70 24.15 -11.72
CA MET A 24 18.26 23.54 -10.49
C MET A 24 18.77 24.27 -9.25
N ALA A 25 20.06 24.67 -9.24
CA ALA A 25 20.65 25.45 -8.16
C ALA A 25 19.90 26.79 -7.96
N ARG A 26 19.57 27.47 -9.07
CA ARG A 26 18.79 28.71 -9.05
C ARG A 26 17.39 28.50 -8.48
N LYS A 27 16.69 27.43 -8.90
CA LYS A 27 15.34 27.09 -8.35
C LYS A 27 15.39 26.81 -6.86
N LEU A 28 16.45 26.17 -6.38
CA LEU A 28 16.65 25.82 -4.97
C LEU A 28 17.25 26.97 -4.12
N GLY A 29 17.64 28.08 -4.74
CA GLY A 29 18.28 29.19 -4.01
C GLY A 29 19.64 28.84 -3.41
N ILE A 30 20.40 27.87 -4.02
CA ILE A 30 21.72 27.45 -3.58
C ILE A 30 22.77 27.69 -4.69
N SER A 31 24.06 27.64 -4.34
CA SER A 31 25.11 27.77 -5.36
C SER A 31 25.24 26.49 -6.20
N THR A 32 25.63 26.64 -7.47
CA THR A 32 25.87 25.50 -8.37
C THR A 32 26.98 24.56 -7.82
N SER A 33 27.99 25.15 -7.18
CA SER A 33 29.07 24.38 -6.53
C SER A 33 28.55 23.54 -5.38
N TYR A 34 27.62 24.08 -4.59
CA TYR A 34 27.01 23.36 -3.48
C TYR A 34 26.08 22.22 -3.99
N LEU A 35 25.30 22.49 -5.05
CA LEU A 35 24.50 21.44 -5.70
C LEU A 35 25.37 20.31 -6.24
N ASN A 36 26.51 20.65 -6.88
CA ASN A 36 27.44 19.63 -7.37
C ASN A 36 28.03 18.79 -6.23
N GLN A 37 28.37 19.41 -5.08
CA GLN A 37 28.84 18.68 -3.90
C GLN A 37 27.75 17.76 -3.31
N LEU A 38 26.48 18.17 -3.36
CA LEU A 38 25.35 17.34 -2.94
C LEU A 38 25.15 16.15 -3.91
N GLU A 39 25.16 16.39 -5.23
CA GLU A 39 24.98 15.33 -6.24
C GLU A 39 26.10 14.29 -6.23
N ASN A 40 27.29 14.65 -5.80
CA ASN A 40 28.45 13.74 -5.69
C ASN A 40 28.69 13.21 -4.27
N ASP A 41 27.72 13.32 -3.37
CA ASP A 41 27.78 12.86 -1.98
C ASP A 41 28.98 13.41 -1.18
N GLN A 42 29.54 14.55 -1.59
CA GLN A 42 30.61 15.23 -0.88
C GLN A 42 30.08 16.02 0.34
N ARG A 43 28.76 16.28 0.36
CA ARG A 43 28.07 16.90 1.49
C ARG A 43 26.75 16.17 1.79
N PRO A 44 26.41 16.03 3.08
CA PRO A 44 25.14 15.47 3.47
C PRO A 44 24.00 16.43 3.12
N LEU A 45 22.83 15.86 2.77
CA LEU A 45 21.59 16.60 2.57
C LEU A 45 21.14 17.23 3.89
N THR A 46 21.02 18.55 3.93
CA THR A 46 20.53 19.27 5.11
C THR A 46 19.01 19.35 5.09
N VAL A 47 18.37 19.47 6.27
CA VAL A 47 16.93 19.63 6.39
C VAL A 47 16.41 20.83 5.57
N THR A 48 17.16 21.91 5.53
CA THR A 48 16.80 23.11 4.76
C THR A 48 16.73 22.81 3.26
N VAL A 49 17.74 22.11 2.71
CA VAL A 49 17.75 21.75 1.29
C VAL A 49 16.69 20.69 0.98
N LEU A 50 16.46 19.74 1.90
CA LEU A 50 15.39 18.77 1.78
C LEU A 50 14.02 19.46 1.66
N LEU A 51 13.71 20.41 2.52
CA LEU A 51 12.48 21.19 2.47
C LEU A 51 12.34 22.00 1.18
N GLN A 52 13.43 22.57 0.70
CA GLN A 52 13.45 23.28 -0.59
C GLN A 52 13.15 22.35 -1.75
N LEU A 53 13.77 21.15 -1.79
CA LEU A 53 13.52 20.13 -2.81
C LEU A 53 12.06 19.68 -2.79
N THR A 54 11.50 19.42 -1.61
CA THR A 54 10.08 19.00 -1.49
C THR A 54 9.13 20.10 -1.93
N GLN A 55 9.39 21.37 -1.58
CA GLN A 55 8.53 22.49 -1.95
C GLN A 55 8.62 22.84 -3.45
N VAL A 56 9.83 22.88 -4.01
CA VAL A 56 10.06 23.31 -5.40
C VAL A 56 9.59 22.26 -6.40
N PHE A 57 9.75 20.98 -6.07
CA PHE A 57 9.43 19.87 -6.98
C PHE A 57 8.20 19.06 -6.57
N GLY A 58 7.48 19.48 -5.53
CA GLY A 58 6.27 18.81 -5.08
C GLY A 58 6.51 17.38 -4.55
N LEU A 59 7.72 17.11 -4.03
CA LEU A 59 8.13 15.78 -3.60
C LEU A 59 7.79 15.55 -2.13
N ASP A 60 7.50 14.30 -1.78
CA ASP A 60 7.46 13.89 -0.38
C ASP A 60 8.88 13.75 0.18
N ALA A 61 9.07 14.06 1.47
CA ALA A 61 10.34 13.85 2.16
C ALA A 61 10.78 12.37 2.14
N THR A 62 9.83 11.44 2.02
CA THR A 62 10.08 10.00 1.85
C THR A 62 10.75 9.66 0.53
N PHE A 63 10.68 10.54 -0.49
CA PHE A 63 11.45 10.41 -1.73
C PHE A 63 12.96 10.28 -1.44
N PHE A 64 13.43 10.88 -0.36
CA PHE A 64 14.82 10.82 0.10
C PHE A 64 15.04 9.79 1.22
N SER A 65 14.05 8.91 1.54
CA SER A 65 14.21 7.88 2.57
C SER A 65 15.01 6.68 2.05
N ALA A 66 15.78 6.04 2.90
CA ALA A 66 16.51 4.81 2.56
C ALA A 66 15.60 3.60 2.29
N ASP A 67 14.35 3.65 2.72
CA ASP A 67 13.41 2.51 2.66
C ASP A 67 13.09 2.06 1.23
N ALA A 68 12.96 3.00 0.31
CA ALA A 68 12.65 2.68 -1.09
C ALA A 68 13.79 1.91 -1.76
N GLU A 69 15.03 2.27 -1.47
CA GLU A 69 16.24 1.64 -2.04
C GLU A 69 16.44 0.24 -1.50
N GLN A 70 16.28 0.06 -0.20
CA GLN A 70 16.45 -1.25 0.44
C GLN A 70 15.40 -2.25 -0.04
N ARG A 71 14.18 -1.79 -0.34
CA ARG A 71 13.17 -2.63 -0.97
C ARG A 71 13.59 -3.05 -2.38
N VAL A 72 14.06 -2.09 -3.20
CA VAL A 72 14.56 -2.39 -4.55
C VAL A 72 15.75 -3.32 -4.49
N ALA A 73 16.69 -3.14 -3.57
CA ALA A 73 17.82 -4.05 -3.38
C ALA A 73 17.36 -5.47 -3.03
N GLY A 74 16.35 -5.63 -2.17
CA GLY A 74 15.72 -6.91 -1.86
C GLY A 74 15.07 -7.59 -3.07
N GLU A 75 14.38 -6.81 -3.91
CA GLU A 75 13.81 -7.32 -5.17
C GLU A 75 14.89 -7.74 -6.17
N LEU A 76 15.99 -6.98 -6.26
CA LEU A 76 17.15 -7.32 -7.10
C LEU A 76 17.84 -8.61 -6.62
N ALA A 77 17.92 -8.84 -5.31
CA ALA A 77 18.53 -10.05 -4.75
C ALA A 77 17.79 -11.32 -5.17
N GLU A 78 16.48 -11.27 -5.36
CA GLU A 78 15.71 -12.41 -5.89
C GLU A 78 16.02 -12.70 -7.37
N LEU A 79 16.35 -11.67 -8.15
CA LEU A 79 16.61 -11.79 -9.58
C LEU A 79 18.08 -12.13 -9.87
N LEU A 80 18.98 -11.76 -8.96
CA LEU A 80 20.42 -11.94 -9.07
C LEU A 80 20.95 -12.73 -7.85
N PRO A 81 20.59 -14.01 -7.73
CA PRO A 81 21.04 -14.83 -6.61
C PRO A 81 22.57 -14.95 -6.64
N GLY A 82 23.23 -14.60 -5.52
CA GLY A 82 24.68 -14.60 -5.39
C GLY A 82 25.36 -13.24 -5.53
N ALA A 83 24.65 -12.19 -5.91
CA ALA A 83 25.19 -10.83 -5.85
C ALA A 83 25.22 -10.33 -4.39
N PRO A 84 26.32 -9.67 -3.95
CA PRO A 84 26.41 -9.09 -2.62
C PRO A 84 25.31 -8.04 -2.38
N GLU A 85 24.68 -8.08 -1.21
CA GLU A 85 23.58 -7.14 -0.87
C GLU A 85 24.04 -5.68 -0.93
N SER A 86 25.31 -5.41 -0.58
CA SER A 86 25.90 -4.08 -0.68
C SER A 86 25.97 -3.54 -2.11
N GLU A 87 26.25 -4.40 -3.09
CA GLU A 87 26.29 -4.02 -4.50
C GLU A 87 24.87 -3.79 -5.04
N LEU A 88 23.91 -4.61 -4.63
CA LEU A 88 22.51 -4.44 -5.01
C LEU A 88 21.93 -3.15 -4.44
N ALA A 89 22.28 -2.80 -3.21
CA ALA A 89 21.91 -1.53 -2.59
C ALA A 89 22.56 -0.34 -3.32
N GLU A 90 23.81 -0.47 -3.76
CA GLU A 90 24.48 0.57 -4.55
C GLU A 90 23.84 0.74 -5.93
N ILE A 91 23.43 -0.34 -6.59
CA ILE A 91 22.69 -0.30 -7.86
C ILE A 91 21.33 0.39 -7.65
N ALA A 92 20.59 0.02 -6.62
CA ALA A 92 19.30 0.63 -6.31
C ALA A 92 19.41 2.14 -6.03
N LEU A 93 20.49 2.54 -5.34
CA LEU A 93 20.75 3.93 -4.97
C LEU A 93 21.26 4.77 -6.14
N ARG A 94 22.32 4.31 -6.81
CA ARG A 94 23.04 5.11 -7.82
C ARG A 94 22.53 4.95 -9.24
N TYR A 95 21.90 3.81 -9.55
CA TYR A 95 21.44 3.46 -10.88
C TYR A 95 19.99 2.98 -10.91
N PRO A 96 19.03 3.81 -10.47
CA PRO A 96 17.61 3.39 -10.33
C PRO A 96 17.02 2.94 -11.68
N ALA A 97 17.45 3.53 -12.80
CA ALA A 97 16.99 3.09 -14.13
C ALA A 97 17.51 1.68 -14.49
N VAL A 98 18.75 1.35 -14.09
CA VAL A 98 19.33 0.01 -14.28
C VAL A 98 18.62 -0.99 -13.38
N ALA A 99 18.39 -0.64 -12.11
CA ALA A 99 17.63 -1.45 -11.17
C ALA A 99 16.23 -1.77 -11.72
N GLN A 100 15.54 -0.78 -12.27
CA GLN A 100 14.23 -0.98 -12.89
C GLN A 100 14.33 -1.86 -14.15
N GLY A 101 15.31 -1.64 -15.01
CA GLY A 101 15.55 -2.47 -16.19
C GLY A 101 15.80 -3.94 -15.85
N ILE A 102 16.58 -4.23 -14.80
CA ILE A 102 16.80 -5.60 -14.31
C ILE A 102 15.49 -6.22 -13.81
N LYS A 103 14.65 -5.47 -13.09
CA LYS A 103 13.32 -5.92 -12.62
C LYS A 103 12.39 -6.24 -13.79
N ASP A 104 12.48 -5.52 -14.89
CA ASP A 104 11.63 -5.70 -16.07
C ASP A 104 12.11 -6.87 -16.96
N LEU A 105 13.39 -7.29 -16.86
CA LEU A 105 13.97 -8.38 -17.66
C LEU A 105 13.16 -9.68 -17.66
N PRO A 106 12.69 -10.21 -16.53
CA PRO A 106 11.87 -11.42 -16.53
C PRO A 106 10.57 -11.29 -17.34
N GLY A 107 9.96 -10.11 -17.30
CA GLY A 107 8.78 -9.80 -18.12
C GLY A 107 9.08 -9.69 -19.61
N MET A 108 10.23 -9.15 -19.97
CA MET A 108 10.70 -9.05 -21.37
C MET A 108 11.10 -10.41 -21.95
N LEU A 109 11.74 -11.27 -21.15
CA LEU A 109 12.16 -12.61 -21.55
C LEU A 109 11.01 -13.62 -21.61
N ALA A 110 9.97 -13.44 -20.77
CA ALA A 110 8.80 -14.30 -20.75
C ALA A 110 7.84 -14.08 -21.94
N GLY A 111 8.17 -13.20 -22.86
CA GLY A 111 7.35 -12.92 -24.04
C GLY A 111 6.00 -12.29 -23.70
N ALA A 112 5.92 -10.99 -23.75
CA ALA A 112 4.72 -10.15 -23.96
C ALA A 112 3.56 -10.19 -22.94
N ALA A 113 3.63 -10.90 -21.84
CA ALA A 113 2.58 -10.83 -20.82
C ALA A 113 3.18 -10.66 -19.42
N SER A 114 3.68 -9.48 -19.10
CA SER A 114 3.86 -9.11 -17.69
C SER A 114 2.52 -9.33 -16.99
N ASN A 115 2.54 -10.15 -15.91
CA ASN A 115 1.31 -10.45 -15.17
C ASN A 115 0.60 -9.13 -14.82
N PRO A 116 -0.63 -8.87 -15.33
CA PRO A 116 -1.30 -7.60 -15.13
C PRO A 116 -1.44 -7.21 -13.66
N HIS A 117 -1.52 -8.20 -12.77
CA HIS A 117 -1.59 -7.97 -11.32
C HIS A 117 -0.28 -7.42 -10.74
N ILE A 118 0.86 -7.83 -11.28
CA ILE A 118 2.18 -7.30 -10.89
C ILE A 118 2.28 -5.83 -11.31
N VAL A 119 1.92 -5.52 -12.56
CA VAL A 119 1.93 -4.15 -13.09
C VAL A 119 1.07 -3.21 -12.24
N VAL A 120 -0.14 -3.66 -11.88
CA VAL A 120 -1.04 -2.86 -11.04
C VAL A 120 -0.48 -2.67 -9.65
N ARG A 121 0.07 -3.71 -9.04
CA ARG A 121 0.73 -3.62 -7.74
C ARG A 121 1.84 -2.57 -7.75
N ASP A 122 2.73 -2.66 -8.73
CA ASP A 122 3.88 -1.77 -8.85
C ASP A 122 3.45 -0.32 -9.12
N PHE A 123 2.39 -0.13 -9.91
CA PHE A 123 1.75 1.17 -10.10
C PHE A 123 1.27 1.79 -8.78
N PHE A 124 0.51 1.06 -7.96
CA PHE A 124 0.08 1.57 -6.66
C PHE A 124 1.25 1.84 -5.72
N GLN A 125 2.25 0.99 -5.74
CA GLN A 125 3.44 1.10 -4.91
C GLN A 125 4.30 2.31 -5.27
N GLN A 126 4.47 2.63 -6.56
CA GLN A 126 5.18 3.81 -7.06
C GLN A 126 4.52 5.12 -6.57
N HIS A 127 3.21 5.10 -6.33
CA HIS A 127 2.46 6.22 -5.77
C HIS A 127 2.34 6.15 -4.23
N ASN A 128 3.16 5.35 -3.54
CA ASN A 128 3.04 5.11 -2.08
C ASN A 128 1.60 4.74 -1.65
N ASN A 129 0.83 4.12 -2.54
CA ASN A 129 -0.58 3.79 -2.35
C ASN A 129 -1.47 5.01 -2.02
N TYR A 130 -1.05 6.23 -2.34
CA TYR A 130 -1.78 7.47 -2.11
C TYR A 130 -1.98 8.25 -3.41
N PHE A 131 -3.20 8.71 -3.66
CA PHE A 131 -3.59 9.48 -4.83
C PHE A 131 -4.32 10.74 -4.36
N HIS A 132 -3.62 11.87 -4.36
CA HIS A 132 -4.08 13.12 -3.76
C HIS A 132 -5.43 13.57 -4.29
N ASP A 133 -5.55 13.66 -5.61
CA ASP A 133 -6.74 14.18 -6.27
C ASP A 133 -7.97 13.31 -6.00
N LEU A 134 -7.79 11.98 -6.02
CA LEU A 134 -8.86 11.03 -5.71
C LEU A 134 -9.24 11.06 -4.23
N ASP A 135 -8.26 11.22 -3.34
CA ASP A 135 -8.49 11.29 -1.89
C ASP A 135 -9.25 12.58 -1.53
N THR A 136 -8.84 13.71 -2.09
CA THR A 136 -9.52 15.00 -1.89
C THR A 136 -10.93 14.96 -2.45
N ALA A 137 -11.13 14.47 -3.68
CA ALA A 137 -12.46 14.34 -4.26
C ALA A 137 -13.36 13.40 -3.43
N ALA A 138 -12.78 12.37 -2.81
CA ALA A 138 -13.52 11.47 -1.92
C ALA A 138 -13.88 12.14 -0.57
N GLU A 139 -13.00 12.96 0.00
CA GLU A 139 -13.30 13.77 1.20
C GLU A 139 -14.43 14.78 0.90
N ASP A 140 -14.36 15.48 -0.23
CA ASP A 140 -15.39 16.43 -0.65
C ASP A 140 -16.76 15.75 -0.83
N PHE A 141 -16.76 14.58 -1.47
CA PHE A 141 -17.96 13.76 -1.60
C PHE A 141 -18.49 13.29 -0.25
N ALA A 142 -17.62 12.93 0.70
CA ALA A 142 -18.00 12.43 2.00
C ALA A 142 -18.48 13.54 2.96
N THR A 143 -18.00 14.77 2.81
CA THR A 143 -18.30 15.92 3.72
C THR A 143 -19.80 16.11 3.99
N PRO A 144 -20.70 16.19 2.99
CA PRO A 144 -22.12 16.31 3.22
C PRO A 144 -22.78 15.02 3.76
N LEU A 145 -22.04 13.90 3.77
CA LEU A 145 -22.50 12.57 4.19
C LEU A 145 -22.09 12.23 5.62
N HIS A 146 -21.52 13.18 6.37
CA HIS A 146 -20.87 12.97 7.67
C HIS A 146 -21.74 12.29 8.75
N ALA A 147 -23.06 12.49 8.74
CA ALA A 147 -23.91 11.75 9.64
C ALA A 147 -23.93 10.27 9.22
N ARG A 148 -23.33 9.39 10.04
CA ARG A 148 -23.31 7.93 9.85
C ARG A 148 -24.72 7.38 9.59
N GLN A 149 -25.69 7.97 10.26
CA GLN A 149 -27.11 7.70 10.01
C GLN A 149 -27.52 8.21 8.63
N LEU A 150 -28.20 7.37 7.85
CA LEU A 150 -28.68 7.66 6.50
C LEU A 150 -27.59 7.85 5.44
N ARG A 151 -26.33 7.46 5.68
CA ARG A 151 -25.27 7.58 4.68
C ARG A 151 -25.62 6.88 3.37
N LEU A 152 -26.12 5.65 3.43
CA LEU A 152 -26.56 4.89 2.26
C LEU A 152 -27.62 5.64 1.46
N THR A 153 -28.65 6.14 2.13
CA THR A 153 -29.75 6.90 1.49
C THR A 153 -29.23 8.18 0.83
N ARG A 154 -28.29 8.87 1.48
CA ARG A 154 -27.69 10.09 0.92
C ARG A 154 -26.84 9.81 -0.32
N ILE A 155 -26.04 8.75 -0.31
CA ILE A 155 -25.25 8.34 -1.49
C ILE A 155 -26.21 7.97 -2.64
N ALA A 156 -27.26 7.21 -2.36
CA ALA A 156 -28.27 6.85 -3.36
C ALA A 156 -28.99 8.09 -3.92
N ALA A 157 -29.33 9.07 -3.06
CA ALA A 157 -29.95 10.32 -3.49
C ALA A 157 -29.04 11.18 -4.39
N VAL A 158 -27.72 11.20 -4.11
CA VAL A 158 -26.75 11.89 -4.98
C VAL A 158 -26.67 11.20 -6.35
N LEU A 159 -26.61 9.88 -6.39
CA LEU A 159 -26.56 9.08 -7.62
C LEU A 159 -27.84 9.28 -8.47
N ASP A 160 -29.00 9.37 -7.84
CA ASP A 160 -30.26 9.63 -8.53
C ASP A 160 -30.36 11.08 -9.03
N ARG A 161 -30.17 12.05 -8.16
CA ARG A 161 -30.30 13.47 -8.46
C ARG A 161 -29.33 13.93 -9.55
N ASP A 162 -28.05 13.56 -9.44
CA ASP A 162 -26.98 14.13 -10.27
C ASP A 162 -26.74 13.31 -11.54
N PHE A 163 -27.07 12.02 -11.52
CA PHE A 163 -26.77 11.10 -12.63
C PHE A 163 -27.96 10.25 -13.09
N GLY A 164 -29.11 10.33 -12.40
CA GLY A 164 -30.32 9.60 -12.74
C GLY A 164 -30.22 8.09 -12.48
N TYR A 165 -29.34 7.64 -11.59
CA TYR A 165 -29.19 6.22 -11.27
C TYR A 165 -30.07 5.81 -10.10
N THR A 166 -30.92 4.80 -10.31
CA THR A 166 -31.71 4.18 -9.25
C THR A 166 -30.94 3.01 -8.61
N VAL A 167 -31.08 2.85 -7.29
CA VAL A 167 -30.47 1.74 -6.55
C VAL A 167 -31.51 0.65 -6.28
N ARG A 168 -31.20 -0.59 -6.66
CA ARG A 168 -32.06 -1.76 -6.42
C ARG A 168 -31.29 -2.88 -5.71
N PHE A 169 -32.02 -3.67 -4.92
CA PHE A 169 -31.49 -4.85 -4.25
C PHE A 169 -31.91 -6.10 -5.02
N ASN A 170 -30.92 -6.98 -5.30
CA ASN A 170 -31.14 -8.21 -6.03
C ASN A 170 -30.43 -9.38 -5.35
N GLN A 171 -31.06 -10.55 -5.32
CA GLN A 171 -30.47 -11.78 -4.83
C GLN A 171 -29.40 -12.35 -5.77
N HIS A 172 -29.53 -12.10 -7.08
CA HIS A 172 -28.65 -12.65 -8.11
C HIS A 172 -27.91 -11.53 -8.85
N THR A 173 -26.65 -11.33 -8.51
CA THR A 173 -25.74 -10.37 -9.17
C THR A 173 -24.58 -11.07 -9.89
N GLY A 174 -24.77 -12.32 -10.31
CA GLY A 174 -23.71 -13.09 -10.99
C GLY A 174 -22.47 -13.37 -10.14
N GLY A 175 -22.62 -13.41 -8.80
CA GLY A 175 -21.49 -13.60 -7.89
C GLY A 175 -20.80 -12.29 -7.44
N GLU A 176 -21.07 -11.18 -8.09
CA GLU A 176 -20.54 -9.87 -7.71
C GLU A 176 -21.31 -9.26 -6.53
N ARG A 177 -20.74 -8.25 -5.87
CA ARG A 177 -21.43 -7.50 -4.80
C ARG A 177 -22.40 -6.47 -5.35
N SER A 178 -22.02 -5.89 -6.48
CA SER A 178 -22.81 -4.87 -7.16
C SER A 178 -22.56 -4.89 -8.67
N ALA A 179 -23.54 -4.42 -9.42
CA ALA A 179 -23.42 -4.21 -10.85
C ALA A 179 -24.15 -2.93 -11.27
N ALA A 180 -23.60 -2.18 -12.21
CA ALA A 180 -24.24 -0.99 -12.77
C ALA A 180 -24.52 -1.20 -14.25
N SER A 181 -25.71 -0.79 -14.68
CA SER A 181 -26.13 -0.70 -16.08
C SER A 181 -26.26 0.77 -16.46
N ALA A 182 -25.47 1.21 -17.44
CA ALA A 182 -25.55 2.57 -17.95
C ALA A 182 -26.84 2.81 -18.74
N ASP A 183 -27.28 1.82 -19.52
CA ASP A 183 -28.48 1.92 -20.34
C ASP A 183 -29.75 2.00 -19.49
N ALA A 184 -29.84 1.18 -18.45
CA ALA A 184 -30.96 1.19 -17.53
C ALA A 184 -30.87 2.27 -16.46
N ARG A 185 -29.75 2.97 -16.33
CA ARG A 185 -29.47 3.89 -15.21
C ARG A 185 -29.76 3.24 -13.84
N GLU A 186 -29.28 2.01 -13.66
CA GLU A 186 -29.57 1.22 -12.48
C GLU A 186 -28.28 0.67 -11.86
N ILE A 187 -28.16 0.77 -10.53
CA ILE A 187 -27.15 0.10 -9.73
C ILE A 187 -27.82 -0.99 -8.91
N ARG A 188 -27.43 -2.24 -9.13
CA ARG A 188 -27.92 -3.41 -8.39
C ARG A 188 -26.94 -3.78 -7.30
N LEU A 189 -27.40 -3.81 -6.06
CA LEU A 189 -26.67 -4.30 -4.90
C LEU A 189 -27.16 -5.70 -4.53
N ARG A 190 -26.22 -6.59 -4.21
CA ARG A 190 -26.57 -7.91 -3.70
C ARG A 190 -27.22 -7.79 -2.33
N THR A 191 -28.31 -8.52 -2.11
CA THR A 191 -28.94 -8.66 -0.78
C THR A 191 -27.96 -9.32 0.20
N GLY A 192 -28.05 -8.95 1.48
CA GLY A 192 -27.19 -9.48 2.54
C GLY A 192 -25.84 -8.76 2.70
N LEU A 193 -25.57 -7.71 1.95
CA LEU A 193 -24.45 -6.81 2.23
C LEU A 193 -24.76 -5.97 3.48
N SER A 194 -23.75 -5.78 4.35
CA SER A 194 -23.86 -4.80 5.44
C SER A 194 -23.97 -3.38 4.87
N GLU A 195 -24.50 -2.43 5.66
CA GLU A 195 -24.63 -1.03 5.26
C GLU A 195 -23.28 -0.45 4.81
N ALA A 196 -22.18 -0.76 5.53
CA ALA A 196 -20.85 -0.35 5.17
C ALA A 196 -20.40 -0.88 3.79
N GLN A 197 -20.74 -2.14 3.49
CA GLN A 197 -20.46 -2.73 2.19
C GLN A 197 -21.32 -2.07 1.09
N GLN A 198 -22.59 -1.78 1.37
CA GLN A 198 -23.46 -1.09 0.43
C GLN A 198 -22.97 0.33 0.14
N CYS A 199 -22.58 1.09 1.19
CA CYS A 199 -21.98 2.42 1.02
C CYS A 199 -20.69 2.37 0.19
N PHE A 200 -19.84 1.37 0.44
CA PHE A 200 -18.62 1.18 -0.34
C PHE A 200 -18.92 0.92 -1.82
N GLU A 201 -19.84 0.00 -2.12
CA GLU A 201 -20.22 -0.34 -3.49
C GLU A 201 -20.85 0.86 -4.21
N LEU A 202 -21.72 1.62 -3.55
CA LEU A 202 -22.29 2.83 -4.15
C LEU A 202 -21.22 3.91 -4.39
N SER A 203 -20.30 4.12 -3.46
CA SER A 203 -19.18 5.05 -3.62
C SER A 203 -18.23 4.60 -4.74
N TYR A 204 -18.03 3.29 -4.92
CA TYR A 204 -17.28 2.72 -6.03
C TYR A 204 -17.94 3.04 -7.39
N HIS A 205 -19.25 2.88 -7.50
CA HIS A 205 -19.98 3.23 -8.74
C HIS A 205 -20.01 4.74 -8.95
N TYR A 206 -20.17 5.53 -7.88
CA TYR A 206 -20.09 6.98 -7.96
C TYR A 206 -18.73 7.44 -8.53
N ALA A 207 -17.61 6.89 -8.03
CA ALA A 207 -16.28 7.21 -8.56
C ALA A 207 -16.18 6.93 -10.08
N ARG A 208 -16.74 5.82 -10.54
CA ARG A 208 -16.70 5.44 -11.96
C ARG A 208 -17.57 6.34 -12.84
N ILE A 209 -18.67 6.84 -12.30
CA ILE A 209 -19.64 7.70 -13.01
C ILE A 209 -19.17 9.15 -12.97
N ALA A 210 -18.88 9.69 -11.80
CA ALA A 210 -18.56 11.10 -11.60
C ALA A 210 -17.09 11.43 -11.93
N HIS A 211 -16.17 10.51 -11.63
CA HIS A 211 -14.72 10.73 -11.75
C HIS A 211 -14.04 9.80 -12.78
N GLY A 212 -14.80 9.29 -13.75
CA GLY A 212 -14.27 8.39 -14.78
C GLY A 212 -13.04 8.92 -15.48
N GLN A 213 -13.03 10.20 -15.85
CA GLN A 213 -11.90 10.86 -16.52
C GLN A 213 -10.65 10.92 -15.62
N LEU A 214 -10.81 11.19 -14.32
CA LEU A 214 -9.72 11.22 -13.35
C LEU A 214 -9.12 9.81 -13.17
N LEU A 215 -9.98 8.78 -13.07
CA LEU A 215 -9.54 7.39 -13.03
C LEU A 215 -8.74 7.00 -14.28
N ASP A 216 -9.20 7.42 -15.45
CA ASP A 216 -8.56 7.17 -16.73
C ASP A 216 -7.22 7.91 -16.85
N ALA A 217 -7.14 9.16 -16.39
CA ALA A 217 -5.91 9.94 -16.38
C ALA A 217 -4.82 9.26 -15.55
N HIS A 218 -5.13 8.83 -14.31
CA HIS A 218 -4.17 8.10 -13.47
C HIS A 218 -3.77 6.75 -14.07
N ALA A 219 -4.67 6.02 -14.70
CA ALA A 219 -4.38 4.70 -15.27
C ALA A 219 -3.70 4.77 -16.65
N SER A 220 -3.72 5.94 -17.32
CA SER A 220 -3.22 6.11 -18.71
C SER A 220 -1.75 5.73 -18.91
N PRO A 221 -0.81 5.93 -17.97
CA PRO A 221 0.59 5.55 -18.16
C PRO A 221 0.80 4.02 -18.27
N ILE A 222 -0.19 3.21 -17.85
CA ILE A 222 -0.09 1.76 -17.90
C ILE A 222 -0.28 1.28 -19.33
N ALA A 223 0.79 0.77 -19.95
CA ALA A 223 0.77 0.32 -21.35
C ALA A 223 -0.13 -0.89 -21.59
N ASN A 224 -0.11 -1.87 -20.68
CA ASN A 224 -0.90 -3.10 -20.79
C ASN A 224 -2.41 -2.82 -20.59
N PRO A 225 -3.29 -3.05 -21.58
CA PRO A 225 -4.71 -2.70 -21.48
C PRO A 225 -5.45 -3.41 -20.33
N ARG A 226 -5.10 -4.68 -20.05
CA ARG A 226 -5.71 -5.45 -18.98
C ARG A 226 -5.26 -4.93 -17.61
N ALA A 227 -3.99 -4.58 -17.46
CA ALA A 227 -3.47 -3.96 -16.25
C ALA A 227 -4.10 -2.56 -16.05
N ARG A 228 -4.25 -1.77 -17.12
CA ARG A 228 -4.92 -0.47 -17.08
C ARG A 228 -6.36 -0.59 -16.57
N GLN A 229 -7.11 -1.56 -17.06
CA GLN A 229 -8.48 -1.79 -16.59
C GLN A 229 -8.52 -2.20 -15.12
N LEU A 230 -7.60 -3.07 -14.68
CA LEU A 230 -7.48 -3.48 -13.28
C LEU A 230 -7.05 -2.30 -12.38
N ALA A 231 -6.13 -1.46 -12.84
CA ALA A 231 -5.72 -0.25 -12.11
C ALA A 231 -6.89 0.73 -11.95
N ARG A 232 -7.65 0.98 -13.02
CA ARG A 232 -8.86 1.80 -13.00
C ARG A 232 -9.89 1.27 -12.00
N HIS A 233 -10.07 -0.04 -11.94
CA HIS A 233 -10.91 -0.69 -10.93
C HIS A 233 -10.36 -0.46 -9.50
N GLY A 234 -9.07 -0.65 -9.31
CA GLY A 234 -8.39 -0.41 -8.03
C GLY A 234 -8.48 1.05 -7.56
N LEU A 235 -8.33 2.01 -8.47
CA LEU A 235 -8.48 3.44 -8.18
C LEU A 235 -9.92 3.80 -7.76
N ALA A 236 -10.94 3.22 -8.41
CA ALA A 236 -12.32 3.39 -7.99
C ALA A 236 -12.59 2.77 -6.60
N GLN A 237 -11.98 1.63 -6.28
CA GLN A 237 -12.01 1.05 -4.93
C GLN A 237 -11.28 1.93 -3.91
N TYR A 238 -10.15 2.54 -4.30
CA TYR A 238 -9.43 3.51 -3.47
C TYR A 238 -10.34 4.70 -3.11
N PHE A 239 -10.99 5.31 -4.10
CA PHE A 239 -11.98 6.37 -3.87
C PHE A 239 -13.08 5.93 -2.90
N ALA A 240 -13.65 4.75 -3.11
CA ALA A 240 -14.71 4.23 -2.23
C ALA A 240 -14.23 4.05 -0.78
N ALA A 241 -13.01 3.57 -0.58
CA ALA A 241 -12.41 3.47 0.75
C ALA A 241 -12.18 4.86 1.37
N ALA A 242 -11.71 5.83 0.59
CA ALA A 242 -11.49 7.20 1.02
C ALA A 242 -12.82 7.93 1.34
N ALA A 243 -13.88 7.70 0.59
CA ALA A 243 -15.20 8.25 0.86
C ALA A 243 -15.87 7.64 2.12
N THR A 244 -15.64 6.35 2.38
CA THR A 244 -16.16 5.70 3.60
C THR A 244 -15.36 6.02 4.85
N MET A 245 -14.07 6.31 4.69
CA MET A 245 -13.11 6.68 5.74
C MET A 245 -12.30 7.91 5.30
N PRO A 246 -12.87 9.13 5.35
CA PRO A 246 -12.24 10.36 4.89
C PRO A 246 -10.91 10.61 5.58
N TYR A 247 -9.93 11.13 4.84
CA TYR A 247 -8.53 11.19 5.25
C TYR A 247 -8.32 11.81 6.64
N SER A 248 -8.81 13.04 6.81
CA SER A 248 -8.62 13.78 8.05
C SER A 248 -9.24 13.06 9.25
N LEU A 249 -10.45 12.52 9.06
CA LEU A 249 -11.17 11.84 10.13
C LEU A 249 -10.53 10.50 10.54
N ILE A 250 -10.08 9.71 9.55
CA ILE A 250 -9.45 8.42 9.91
C ILE A 250 -8.06 8.62 10.49
N LEU A 251 -7.31 9.63 10.05
CA LEU A 251 -6.01 9.96 10.63
C LEU A 251 -6.17 10.39 12.09
N GLU A 252 -7.10 11.31 12.39
CA GLU A 252 -7.42 11.73 13.74
C GLU A 252 -7.83 10.53 14.62
N ALA A 253 -8.76 9.70 14.13
CA ALA A 253 -9.18 8.50 14.84
C ALA A 253 -8.04 7.51 15.09
N ALA A 254 -7.12 7.35 14.14
CA ALA A 254 -5.97 6.47 14.26
C ALA A 254 -5.02 6.95 15.35
N GLU A 255 -4.68 8.25 15.37
CA GLU A 255 -3.80 8.82 16.40
C GLU A 255 -4.45 8.78 17.78
N GLU A 256 -5.73 9.18 17.92
CA GLU A 256 -6.45 9.14 19.19
C GLU A 256 -6.54 7.74 19.80
N THR A 257 -6.77 6.72 18.98
CA THR A 257 -6.94 5.34 19.43
C THR A 257 -5.65 4.54 19.45
N ARG A 258 -4.52 5.19 19.15
CA ARG A 258 -3.23 4.51 18.99
C ARG A 258 -3.33 3.33 18.02
N TYR A 259 -4.01 3.58 16.89
CA TYR A 259 -4.20 2.61 15.80
C TYR A 259 -4.93 1.33 16.21
N ASP A 260 -5.84 1.39 17.19
CA ASP A 260 -6.75 0.28 17.49
C ASP A 260 -7.72 0.06 16.32
N VAL A 261 -7.43 -0.96 15.51
CA VAL A 261 -8.19 -1.25 14.28
C VAL A 261 -9.65 -1.58 14.57
N ASP A 262 -9.95 -2.23 15.70
CA ASP A 262 -11.33 -2.58 16.05
C ASP A 262 -12.13 -1.33 16.44
N VAL A 263 -11.53 -0.43 17.22
CA VAL A 263 -12.16 0.85 17.59
C VAL A 263 -12.38 1.73 16.37
N ILE A 264 -11.37 1.84 15.49
CA ILE A 264 -11.48 2.59 14.23
C ILE A 264 -12.57 1.97 13.34
N SER A 265 -12.55 0.64 13.17
CA SER A 265 -13.57 -0.09 12.38
C SER A 265 -14.98 0.18 12.89
N ALA A 266 -15.18 0.17 14.22
CA ALA A 266 -16.45 0.47 14.85
C ALA A 266 -16.87 1.94 14.62
N ARG A 267 -15.92 2.90 14.72
CA ARG A 267 -16.18 4.33 14.51
C ARG A 267 -16.68 4.62 13.09
N PHE A 268 -16.10 3.99 12.07
CA PHE A 268 -16.48 4.18 10.66
C PHE A 268 -17.52 3.18 10.15
N GLY A 269 -17.86 2.15 10.93
CA GLY A 269 -18.77 1.07 10.54
C GLY A 269 -18.17 0.16 9.46
N THR A 270 -16.85 0.05 9.37
CA THR A 270 -16.12 -0.74 8.38
C THR A 270 -15.65 -2.07 8.97
N GLY A 271 -15.13 -2.96 8.12
CA GLY A 271 -14.53 -4.21 8.58
C GLY A 271 -13.03 -4.07 8.80
N PHE A 272 -12.45 -4.98 9.60
CA PHE A 272 -11.02 -5.02 9.94
C PHE A 272 -10.12 -4.93 8.69
N GLU A 273 -10.41 -5.71 7.64
CA GLU A 273 -9.62 -5.70 6.39
C GLU A 273 -9.65 -4.32 5.72
N SER A 274 -10.83 -3.72 5.59
CA SER A 274 -10.99 -2.41 4.92
C SER A 274 -10.28 -1.30 5.69
N THR A 275 -10.36 -1.34 7.03
CA THR A 275 -9.69 -0.38 7.91
C THR A 275 -8.17 -0.53 7.80
N CYS A 276 -7.62 -1.75 7.92
CA CYS A 276 -6.18 -2.00 7.75
C CYS A 276 -5.69 -1.51 6.38
N GLN A 277 -6.44 -1.79 5.32
CA GLN A 277 -6.07 -1.36 3.98
C GLN A 277 -6.08 0.17 3.86
N ARG A 278 -7.08 0.85 4.41
CA ARG A 278 -7.16 2.31 4.39
C ARG A 278 -6.03 2.96 5.17
N LEU A 279 -5.68 2.44 6.36
CA LEU A 279 -4.54 2.90 7.15
C LEU A 279 -3.23 2.86 6.34
N GLY A 280 -3.03 1.82 5.53
CA GLY A 280 -1.87 1.71 4.63
C GLY A 280 -1.82 2.72 3.49
N THR A 281 -2.88 3.52 3.29
CA THR A 281 -2.94 4.56 2.24
C THR A 281 -2.81 5.99 2.78
N LEU A 282 -2.64 6.18 4.09
CA LEU A 282 -2.60 7.50 4.72
C LEU A 282 -1.19 8.12 4.60
N GLN A 283 -0.79 8.44 3.36
CA GLN A 283 0.53 8.95 3.03
C GLN A 283 0.48 10.35 2.39
N ARG A 284 -0.48 11.20 2.82
CA ARG A 284 -0.57 12.59 2.38
C ARG A 284 0.64 13.39 2.87
N PRO A 285 1.37 14.10 2.01
CA PRO A 285 2.48 14.94 2.41
C PRO A 285 2.08 15.94 3.52
N GLY A 286 2.89 16.00 4.57
CA GLY A 286 2.63 16.87 5.74
C GLY A 286 1.60 16.35 6.73
N ALA A 287 0.89 15.25 6.44
CA ALA A 287 -0.11 14.63 7.31
C ALA A 287 -0.08 13.10 7.19
N THR A 288 1.10 12.50 7.28
CA THR A 288 1.29 11.05 7.12
C THR A 288 0.98 10.29 8.40
N ALA A 289 0.30 9.15 8.26
CA ALA A 289 0.18 8.14 9.31
C ALA A 289 1.47 7.30 9.45
N ILE A 290 1.45 6.29 10.31
CA ILE A 290 2.48 5.26 10.34
C ILE A 290 2.58 4.62 8.95
N PRO A 291 3.79 4.49 8.37
CA PRO A 291 3.99 3.71 7.15
C PRO A 291 3.69 2.23 7.42
N PHE A 292 2.69 1.69 6.75
CA PHE A 292 2.25 0.31 6.96
C PHE A 292 2.55 -0.60 5.78
N VAL A 293 2.77 -1.87 6.14
CA VAL A 293 2.63 -3.02 5.23
C VAL A 293 1.28 -3.66 5.48
N PHE A 294 0.47 -3.77 4.46
CA PHE A 294 -0.78 -4.51 4.48
C PHE A 294 -0.64 -5.79 3.66
N VAL A 295 -1.12 -6.91 4.20
CA VAL A 295 -1.15 -8.18 3.48
C VAL A 295 -2.41 -8.96 3.77
N ARG A 296 -2.90 -9.68 2.77
CA ARG A 296 -3.97 -10.66 2.89
C ARG A 296 -3.55 -11.98 2.27
N THR A 297 -3.59 -13.04 3.08
CA THR A 297 -3.26 -14.40 2.65
C THR A 297 -4.43 -15.36 2.85
N ASP A 298 -4.45 -16.46 2.10
CA ASP A 298 -5.26 -17.62 2.43
C ASP A 298 -4.50 -18.60 3.35
N ARG A 299 -5.14 -19.73 3.73
CA ARG A 299 -4.52 -20.77 4.58
C ARG A 299 -3.32 -21.47 3.94
N ALA A 300 -3.24 -21.47 2.60
CA ALA A 300 -2.11 -22.05 1.87
C ALA A 300 -0.91 -21.07 1.78
N GLY A 301 -1.05 -19.85 2.30
CA GLY A 301 0.00 -18.84 2.25
C GLY A 301 0.04 -18.03 0.95
N ASN A 302 -0.95 -18.20 0.07
CA ASN A 302 -1.03 -17.38 -1.14
C ASN A 302 -1.39 -15.95 -0.79
N ILE A 303 -0.54 -15.00 -1.20
CA ILE A 303 -0.80 -13.57 -1.00
C ILE A 303 -1.76 -13.09 -2.08
N SER A 304 -2.98 -12.81 -1.69
CA SER A 304 -4.03 -12.33 -2.59
C SER A 304 -4.12 -10.81 -2.68
N LYS A 305 -3.54 -10.08 -1.72
CA LYS A 305 -3.44 -8.63 -1.69
C LYS A 305 -2.25 -8.21 -0.85
N ARG A 306 -1.49 -7.25 -1.34
CA ARG A 306 -0.39 -6.63 -0.59
C ARG A 306 -0.23 -5.18 -0.98
N GLN A 307 0.06 -4.35 0.00
CA GLN A 307 0.42 -2.95 -0.15
C GLN A 307 1.56 -2.67 0.84
N SER A 308 2.55 -1.91 0.45
CA SER A 308 3.62 -1.50 1.34
C SER A 308 4.01 -0.07 1.07
N THR A 309 4.18 0.69 2.15
CA THR A 309 4.80 2.01 2.16
C THR A 309 6.10 1.99 2.95
N THR A 310 6.57 0.78 3.29
CA THR A 310 7.80 0.52 4.05
C THR A 310 8.83 -0.19 3.18
N SER A 311 10.01 -0.43 3.74
CA SER A 311 11.08 -1.23 3.15
C SER A 311 10.85 -2.75 3.24
N PHE A 312 9.75 -3.22 3.83
CA PHE A 312 9.48 -4.66 3.93
C PHE A 312 9.36 -5.30 2.55
N HIS A 313 10.20 -6.29 2.32
CA HIS A 313 10.26 -7.03 1.08
C HIS A 313 9.45 -8.33 1.17
N PHE A 314 8.57 -8.53 0.20
CA PHE A 314 7.85 -9.79 0.01
C PHE A 314 8.53 -10.60 -1.08
N SER A 315 8.82 -11.88 -0.82
CA SER A 315 9.24 -12.78 -1.89
C SER A 315 8.23 -12.79 -3.03
N GLN A 316 8.74 -12.80 -4.25
CA GLN A 316 7.93 -12.98 -5.47
C GLN A 316 7.78 -14.46 -5.84
N ARG A 317 8.58 -15.33 -5.24
CA ARG A 317 8.64 -16.77 -5.51
C ARG A 317 8.43 -17.57 -4.23
N GLY A 318 7.81 -18.74 -4.38
CA GLY A 318 7.53 -19.63 -3.25
C GLY A 318 6.44 -19.13 -2.31
N GLY A 319 6.33 -19.76 -1.16
CA GLY A 319 5.40 -19.39 -0.09
C GLY A 319 6.00 -18.34 0.85
N THR A 320 5.15 -17.76 1.69
CA THR A 320 5.57 -16.85 2.76
C THR A 320 6.27 -17.62 3.89
N CYS A 321 7.02 -16.91 4.74
CA CYS A 321 7.73 -17.53 5.86
C CYS A 321 6.76 -18.20 6.85
N PRO A 322 6.93 -19.49 7.19
CA PRO A 322 6.03 -20.20 8.11
C PRO A 322 6.00 -19.63 9.52
N LEU A 323 7.06 -18.92 9.94
CA LEU A 323 7.16 -18.29 11.26
C LEU A 323 6.40 -16.96 11.33
N TRP A 324 5.87 -16.47 10.21
CA TRP A 324 5.17 -15.18 10.17
C TRP A 324 3.77 -15.27 10.76
N VAL A 325 3.38 -14.23 11.49
CA VAL A 325 2.11 -14.16 12.24
C VAL A 325 0.86 -14.42 11.40
N VAL A 326 0.90 -14.19 10.10
CA VAL A 326 -0.25 -14.40 9.21
C VAL A 326 -0.76 -15.86 9.23
N HIS A 327 0.14 -16.82 9.42
CA HIS A 327 -0.23 -18.22 9.51
C HIS A 327 -0.93 -18.55 10.84
N ARG A 328 -0.47 -17.95 11.93
CA ARG A 328 -1.04 -18.13 13.27
C ARG A 328 -2.41 -17.46 13.43
N ALA A 329 -2.73 -16.46 12.60
CA ALA A 329 -4.03 -15.78 12.65
C ALA A 329 -5.21 -16.73 12.39
N PHE A 330 -5.00 -17.85 11.71
CA PHE A 330 -6.03 -18.86 11.48
C PHE A 330 -6.31 -19.75 12.69
N GLU A 331 -5.43 -19.76 13.68
CA GLU A 331 -5.59 -20.58 14.89
C GLU A 331 -6.52 -19.91 15.90
N THR A 332 -6.65 -18.59 15.84
CA THR A 332 -7.43 -17.79 16.78
C THR A 332 -8.49 -16.96 16.05
N SER A 333 -9.70 -17.52 15.90
CA SER A 333 -10.80 -16.80 15.27
C SER A 333 -11.14 -15.50 16.01
N ASN A 334 -11.33 -14.42 15.27
CA ASN A 334 -11.75 -13.10 15.77
C ASN A 334 -10.83 -12.42 16.81
N ARG A 335 -9.62 -12.92 17.01
CA ARG A 335 -8.63 -12.30 17.92
C ARG A 335 -7.47 -11.75 17.12
N VAL A 336 -6.98 -10.59 17.52
CA VAL A 336 -5.75 -10.03 16.98
C VAL A 336 -4.56 -10.78 17.56
N THR A 337 -3.75 -11.35 16.69
CA THR A 337 -2.45 -11.96 17.04
C THR A 337 -1.35 -10.93 16.75
N ARG A 338 -0.40 -10.80 17.68
CA ARG A 338 0.70 -9.84 17.61
C ARG A 338 2.04 -10.57 17.44
N GLN A 339 2.98 -9.95 16.74
CA GLN A 339 4.34 -10.47 16.60
C GLN A 339 5.34 -9.33 16.41
N VAL A 340 6.44 -9.39 17.12
CA VAL A 340 7.66 -8.65 16.77
C VAL A 340 8.55 -9.60 15.98
N SER A 341 9.01 -9.18 14.82
CA SER A 341 9.82 -10.03 13.94
C SER A 341 11.03 -9.29 13.41
N VAL A 342 12.11 -10.03 13.19
CA VAL A 342 13.34 -9.51 12.60
C VAL A 342 13.61 -10.20 11.26
N MET A 343 13.86 -9.38 10.22
CA MET A 343 14.24 -9.83 8.87
C MET A 343 15.72 -10.23 8.82
N PRO A 344 16.18 -10.96 7.79
CA PRO A 344 17.59 -11.31 7.62
C PRO A 344 18.55 -10.12 7.57
N ASP A 345 18.09 -8.97 7.09
CA ASP A 345 18.84 -7.71 7.05
C ASP A 345 18.90 -6.95 8.39
N GLY A 346 18.34 -7.56 9.46
CA GLY A 346 18.35 -7.00 10.82
C GLY A 346 17.20 -6.03 11.12
N ARG A 347 16.37 -5.66 10.14
CA ARG A 347 15.22 -4.78 10.39
C ARG A 347 14.14 -5.50 11.18
N THR A 348 13.58 -4.78 12.14
CA THR A 348 12.55 -5.29 13.05
C THR A 348 11.20 -4.66 12.73
N TYR A 349 10.17 -5.50 12.69
CA TYR A 349 8.80 -5.10 12.38
C TYR A 349 7.84 -5.55 13.48
N MET A 350 6.89 -4.68 13.79
CA MET A 350 5.71 -5.01 14.59
C MET A 350 4.55 -5.39 13.67
N TRP A 351 3.89 -6.51 13.95
CA TRP A 351 2.78 -7.03 13.19
C TRP A 351 1.55 -7.24 14.06
N VAL A 352 0.40 -6.95 13.48
CA VAL A 352 -0.91 -7.41 13.96
C VAL A 352 -1.59 -8.19 12.86
N ALA A 353 -2.18 -9.33 13.20
CA ALA A 353 -2.86 -10.17 12.22
C ALA A 353 -4.16 -10.73 12.81
N ARG A 354 -5.17 -10.87 11.95
CA ARG A 354 -6.46 -11.48 12.32
C ARG A 354 -7.05 -12.25 11.15
N MET A 355 -7.66 -13.41 11.42
CA MET A 355 -8.48 -14.10 10.45
C MET A 355 -9.78 -13.31 10.21
N VAL A 356 -10.10 -13.08 8.97
CA VAL A 356 -11.35 -12.47 8.51
C VAL A 356 -12.12 -13.47 7.66
N GLN A 357 -13.43 -13.50 7.86
CA GLN A 357 -14.32 -14.38 7.11
C GLN A 357 -15.11 -13.61 6.07
N GLY A 358 -15.32 -14.24 4.94
CA GLY A 358 -16.26 -13.77 3.92
C GLY A 358 -17.71 -13.75 4.43
N PRO A 359 -18.66 -13.32 3.62
CA PRO A 359 -20.09 -13.33 3.99
C PRO A 359 -20.53 -14.75 4.37
N ALA A 360 -21.61 -14.83 5.13
CA ALA A 360 -22.24 -16.09 5.45
C ALA A 360 -22.67 -16.82 4.18
N VAL A 361 -22.50 -18.11 4.17
CA VAL A 361 -22.91 -19.02 3.09
C VAL A 361 -23.84 -20.08 3.67
N GLU A 362 -24.53 -20.79 2.81
CA GLU A 362 -25.37 -21.91 3.20
C GLU A 362 -24.58 -22.96 3.99
N PHE A 363 -25.27 -23.65 4.91
CA PHE A 363 -24.66 -24.74 5.68
C PHE A 363 -24.03 -25.79 4.76
N GLY A 364 -22.81 -26.20 5.08
CA GLY A 364 -22.04 -27.17 4.28
C GLY A 364 -21.30 -26.57 3.07
N LYS A 365 -21.46 -25.30 2.77
CA LYS A 365 -20.68 -24.62 1.72
C LYS A 365 -19.38 -24.02 2.29
N PRO A 366 -18.26 -24.07 1.54
CA PRO A 366 -17.00 -23.49 1.99
C PRO A 366 -17.12 -21.97 2.12
N ARG A 367 -16.79 -21.44 3.28
CA ARG A 367 -16.72 -19.99 3.54
C ARG A 367 -15.30 -19.50 3.27
N LYS A 368 -15.19 -18.37 2.59
CA LYS A 368 -13.88 -17.77 2.35
C LYS A 368 -13.27 -17.28 3.67
N GLU A 369 -12.02 -17.67 3.93
CA GLU A 369 -11.23 -17.27 5.08
C GLU A 369 -9.90 -16.70 4.61
N ASN A 370 -9.51 -15.56 5.17
CA ASN A 370 -8.21 -14.96 4.92
C ASN A 370 -7.59 -14.50 6.24
N ALA A 371 -6.29 -14.53 6.33
CA ALA A 371 -5.55 -13.77 7.31
C ALA A 371 -5.25 -12.38 6.75
N VAL A 372 -5.57 -11.35 7.51
CA VAL A 372 -5.21 -9.96 7.22
C VAL A 372 -4.18 -9.54 8.24
N ALA A 373 -3.06 -9.01 7.77
CA ALA A 373 -2.04 -8.44 8.64
C ALA A 373 -1.69 -7.01 8.26
N LEU A 374 -1.40 -6.24 9.28
CA LEU A 374 -0.87 -4.88 9.21
C LEU A 374 0.44 -4.86 9.97
N GLY A 375 1.51 -4.37 9.34
CA GLY A 375 2.83 -4.27 9.96
C GLY A 375 3.46 -2.92 9.76
N CYS A 376 4.32 -2.51 10.67
CA CYS A 376 5.13 -1.32 10.54
C CYS A 376 6.56 -1.60 11.02
N ASP A 377 7.49 -0.72 10.66
CA ASP A 377 8.82 -0.73 11.28
C ASP A 377 8.68 -0.57 12.81
N ALA A 378 9.52 -1.30 13.57
CA ALA A 378 9.51 -1.27 15.04
C ALA A 378 9.73 0.16 15.60
N ALA A 379 10.39 1.04 14.84
CA ALA A 379 10.57 2.45 15.21
C ALA A 379 9.25 3.24 15.34
N HIS A 380 8.16 2.74 14.77
CA HIS A 380 6.83 3.35 14.87
C HIS A 380 5.89 2.58 15.80
N ALA A 381 6.32 1.44 16.34
CA ALA A 381 5.44 0.53 17.07
C ALA A 381 4.90 1.11 18.39
N ASP A 382 5.64 2.00 19.04
CA ASP A 382 5.24 2.71 20.26
C ASP A 382 3.95 3.52 20.11
N ARG A 383 3.64 3.96 18.89
CA ARG A 383 2.38 4.66 18.55
C ARG A 383 1.18 3.71 18.52
N MET A 384 1.39 2.39 18.43
CA MET A 384 0.32 1.39 18.33
C MET A 384 -0.03 0.81 19.70
N VAL A 385 -1.31 0.76 20.03
CA VAL A 385 -1.79 0.09 21.26
C VAL A 385 -1.35 -1.38 21.33
N TYR A 386 -1.16 -2.01 20.19
CA TYR A 386 -0.75 -3.40 20.10
C TYR A 386 0.70 -3.67 20.53
N ALA A 387 1.53 -2.65 20.67
CA ALA A 387 2.90 -2.78 21.17
C ALA A 387 2.97 -2.85 22.71
N ASP A 388 1.89 -2.48 23.41
CA ASP A 388 1.87 -2.44 24.87
C ASP A 388 2.26 -3.81 25.47
N GLY A 389 3.27 -3.81 26.31
CA GLY A 389 3.81 -5.01 26.98
C GLY A 389 4.64 -5.94 26.09
N LEU A 390 4.99 -5.54 24.88
CA LEU A 390 5.92 -6.28 24.02
C LEU A 390 7.34 -5.72 24.15
N ASP A 391 8.33 -6.61 24.13
CA ASP A 391 9.72 -6.24 23.89
C ASP A 391 9.93 -6.06 22.38
N LEU A 392 10.26 -4.84 21.98
CA LEU A 392 10.46 -4.48 20.57
C LEU A 392 11.92 -4.65 20.11
N SER A 393 12.79 -5.18 21.00
CA SER A 393 14.19 -5.39 20.66
C SER A 393 14.38 -6.47 19.61
N PRO A 394 15.42 -6.37 18.75
CA PRO A 394 15.73 -7.41 17.77
C PRO A 394 16.01 -8.78 18.40
N ASP A 395 16.53 -8.81 19.63
CA ASP A 395 16.92 -10.03 20.34
C ASP A 395 15.68 -10.86 20.76
N SER A 396 14.56 -10.20 21.07
CA SER A 396 13.29 -10.84 21.40
C SER A 396 12.45 -11.17 20.18
N ALA A 397 12.80 -10.63 19.01
CA ALA A 397 12.01 -10.72 17.80
C ALA A 397 12.08 -12.10 17.14
N THR A 398 10.95 -12.59 16.63
CA THR A 398 10.90 -13.84 15.84
C THR A 398 11.68 -13.66 14.53
N PRO A 399 12.67 -14.54 14.24
CA PRO A 399 13.47 -14.44 13.02
C PRO A 399 12.65 -14.95 11.81
N ILE A 400 12.03 -14.05 11.05
CA ILE A 400 11.32 -14.36 9.82
C ILE A 400 12.21 -14.11 8.59
N GLY A 401 11.72 -14.52 7.43
CA GLY A 401 12.37 -14.28 6.13
C GLY A 401 11.35 -13.93 5.03
N PRO A 402 11.80 -13.56 3.84
CA PRO A 402 10.90 -13.22 2.71
C PRO A 402 10.08 -14.43 2.26
N GLY A 403 10.63 -15.62 2.29
CA GLY A 403 10.06 -16.92 1.95
C GLY A 403 11.18 -17.97 1.99
N CYS A 404 10.86 -19.25 2.25
CA CYS A 404 11.89 -20.29 2.48
C CYS A 404 12.85 -20.49 1.31
N GLU A 405 12.35 -20.33 0.08
CA GLU A 405 13.15 -20.56 -1.14
C GLU A 405 14.31 -19.56 -1.26
N THR A 406 14.06 -18.29 -0.97
CA THR A 406 15.04 -17.20 -1.11
C THR A 406 15.64 -16.74 0.21
N CYS A 407 15.28 -17.37 1.34
CA CYS A 407 15.72 -16.96 2.66
C CYS A 407 17.18 -17.32 2.93
N PRO A 408 18.05 -16.36 3.29
CA PRO A 408 19.47 -16.63 3.57
C PRO A 408 19.73 -17.30 4.93
N ARG A 409 18.72 -17.41 5.82
CA ARG A 409 18.87 -18.03 7.13
C ARG A 409 19.07 -19.54 6.98
N ARG A 410 20.28 -20.05 7.23
CA ARG A 410 20.62 -21.48 7.13
C ARG A 410 20.07 -22.30 8.31
N ALA A 411 20.20 -21.78 9.51
CA ALA A 411 19.77 -22.45 10.75
C ALA A 411 18.34 -22.04 11.13
N CYS A 412 17.34 -22.46 10.35
CA CYS A 412 15.94 -22.18 10.64
C CYS A 412 15.18 -23.50 10.90
N PRO A 413 14.53 -23.68 12.10
CA PRO A 413 13.83 -24.93 12.43
C PRO A 413 12.59 -25.19 11.57
N GLN A 414 12.05 -24.17 10.90
CA GLN A 414 10.87 -24.25 10.03
C GLN A 414 11.22 -24.18 8.54
N ARG A 415 12.48 -24.41 8.19
CA ARG A 415 12.90 -24.33 6.80
C ARG A 415 12.27 -25.43 5.96
N ALA A 416 11.51 -25.05 4.91
CA ALA A 416 10.84 -25.98 4.01
C ALA A 416 11.72 -26.42 2.83
N PHE A 417 12.68 -25.61 2.41
CA PHE A 417 13.59 -25.90 1.28
C PHE A 417 15.04 -25.88 1.74
N PRO A 418 15.94 -26.69 1.16
CA PRO A 418 17.36 -26.60 1.42
C PRO A 418 17.88 -25.17 1.22
N ALA A 419 18.90 -24.78 1.98
CA ALA A 419 19.57 -23.49 1.74
C ALA A 419 20.39 -23.59 0.45
N LEU A 420 20.20 -22.64 -0.45
CA LEU A 420 21.03 -22.46 -1.64
C LEU A 420 22.42 -21.93 -1.27
#